data_11467bcd0ce6019cc7c2d33bda5d42c7
#
_entry.id   11467bcd0ce6019cc7c2d33bda5d42c7
#
_cell.length_a   1.000
_cell.length_b   1.000
_cell.length_c   1.000
_cell.angle_alpha   90.00
_cell.angle_beta   90.00
_cell.angle_gamma   90.00
#
_symmetry.space_group_name_H-M   'P 1'
#
loop_
_entity.id
_entity.type
_entity.pdbx_description
1 polymer ?
#
loop_
_entity_poly.entity_id
_entity_poly.type
_entity_poly.pdbx_seq_one_letter_code
_entity_poly.pdbx_strand_id
1 'polypeptide(L)'
;MREALRFKIKDIAYIGVFAALQCIISGFAIPIGPISITLATLGIYLFSALFPIRISVSVVIVYILLGIIGLPVFSNFNSGIAVLTGVTGGYIIGYIPLALIEGILIEVFKDKKWTYPIWMIVGTIVLYLLGSIHFFFVNNQATTFFHILKVCVFPIIPIDLAKIVIATLLSIKLRPIVMRNLY
;
A
#
# COMPACT_ATOMS: atom_id res chain seq x y z
N MET A 1 24.69 10.38 10.19
CA MET A 1 23.22 10.16 10.43
C MET A 1 22.33 11.32 9.97
N ARG A 2 22.78 12.58 9.96
CA ARG A 2 21.96 13.73 9.48
C ARG A 2 21.86 13.86 7.95
N GLU A 3 22.79 13.35 7.16
CA GLU A 3 22.72 13.38 5.69
C GLU A 3 21.73 12.38 5.09
N ALA A 4 21.44 11.31 5.80
CA ALA A 4 20.48 10.29 5.36
C ALA A 4 19.02 10.76 5.35
N LEU A 5 18.70 11.90 5.98
CA LEU A 5 17.36 12.46 6.09
C LEU A 5 17.09 13.60 5.08
N ARG A 6 18.09 14.05 4.32
CA ARG A 6 17.88 15.10 3.31
C ARG A 6 17.31 14.49 2.03
N PHE A 7 16.08 14.83 1.69
CA PHE A 7 15.52 14.57 0.37
C PHE A 7 16.26 15.40 -0.69
N LYS A 8 16.74 14.73 -1.73
CA LYS A 8 17.24 15.43 -2.93
C LYS A 8 16.03 15.91 -3.74
N ILE A 9 16.22 16.91 -4.59
CA ILE A 9 15.17 17.40 -5.51
C ILE A 9 14.58 16.27 -6.34
N LYS A 10 15.41 15.33 -6.77
CA LYS A 10 14.96 14.11 -7.47
C LYS A 10 13.99 13.27 -6.61
N ASP A 11 14.27 13.08 -5.32
CA ASP A 11 13.41 12.30 -4.43
C ASP A 11 12.00 12.92 -4.35
N ILE A 12 11.94 14.25 -4.22
CA ILE A 12 10.67 15.01 -4.17
C ILE A 12 9.89 14.86 -5.48
N ALA A 13 10.58 14.92 -6.62
CA ALA A 13 9.96 14.71 -7.93
C ALA A 13 9.38 13.28 -8.06
N TYR A 14 10.13 12.25 -7.63
CA TYR A 14 9.63 10.88 -7.60
C TYR A 14 8.42 10.74 -6.67
N ILE A 15 8.48 11.30 -5.46
CA ILE A 15 7.35 11.26 -4.51
C ILE A 15 6.10 11.88 -5.15
N GLY A 16 6.22 13.04 -5.79
CA GLY A 16 5.09 13.72 -6.42
C GLY A 16 4.47 12.91 -7.56
N VAL A 17 5.31 12.42 -8.49
CA VAL A 17 4.84 11.64 -9.65
C VAL A 17 4.19 10.34 -9.21
N PHE A 18 4.82 9.59 -8.29
CA PHE A 18 4.29 8.30 -7.86
C PHE A 18 3.13 8.40 -6.89
N ALA A 19 3.03 9.49 -6.11
CA ALA A 19 1.83 9.78 -5.34
C ALA A 19 0.64 10.10 -6.26
N ALA A 20 0.85 10.88 -7.32
CA ALA A 20 -0.18 11.15 -8.31
C ALA A 20 -0.62 9.84 -9.03
N LEU A 21 0.32 8.98 -9.41
CA LEU A 21 0.01 7.69 -9.99
C LEU A 21 -0.77 6.81 -9.01
N GLN A 22 -0.36 6.78 -7.73
CA GLN A 22 -1.09 6.06 -6.67
C GLN A 22 -2.52 6.56 -6.53
N CYS A 23 -2.74 7.87 -6.58
CA CYS A 23 -4.07 8.47 -6.54
C CYS A 23 -4.97 7.99 -7.68
N ILE A 24 -4.42 7.90 -8.89
CA ILE A 24 -5.17 7.45 -10.06
C ILE A 24 -5.54 5.97 -9.94
N ILE A 25 -4.55 5.10 -9.68
CA ILE A 25 -4.77 3.65 -9.68
C ILE A 25 -5.62 3.17 -8.50
N SER A 26 -5.56 3.85 -7.35
CA SER A 26 -6.31 3.46 -6.16
C SER A 26 -7.80 3.77 -6.24
N GLY A 27 -8.20 4.74 -7.10
CA GLY A 27 -9.59 5.04 -7.38
C GLY A 27 -10.34 3.88 -8.07
N PHE A 28 -9.62 3.08 -8.86
CA PHE A 28 -10.20 1.92 -9.52
C PHE A 28 -10.43 0.79 -8.53
N ALA A 29 -11.69 0.53 -8.24
CA ALA A 29 -12.10 -0.46 -7.26
C ALA A 29 -13.34 -1.22 -7.74
N ILE A 30 -13.37 -2.51 -7.42
CA ILE A 30 -14.52 -3.38 -7.64
C ILE A 30 -15.13 -3.67 -6.26
N PRO A 31 -16.36 -3.22 -5.98
CA PRO A 31 -17.00 -3.48 -4.70
C PRO A 31 -17.36 -4.96 -4.58
N ILE A 32 -16.76 -5.65 -3.61
CA ILE A 32 -17.08 -7.05 -3.28
C ILE A 32 -17.35 -7.11 -1.79
N GLY A 33 -18.61 -7.04 -1.41
CA GLY A 33 -19.01 -6.99 0.00
C GLY A 33 -18.68 -5.65 0.68
N PRO A 34 -18.31 -5.66 1.98
CA PRO A 34 -18.08 -4.44 2.75
C PRO A 34 -16.79 -3.70 2.35
N ILE A 35 -15.86 -4.38 1.71
CA ILE A 35 -14.57 -3.82 1.29
C ILE A 35 -14.40 -4.01 -0.21
N SER A 36 -13.91 -2.97 -0.88
CA SER A 36 -13.65 -3.02 -2.32
C SER A 36 -12.27 -3.60 -2.61
N ILE A 37 -12.17 -4.39 -3.66
CA ILE A 37 -10.89 -4.77 -4.25
C ILE A 37 -10.37 -3.58 -5.05
N THR A 38 -9.21 -3.05 -4.68
CA THR A 38 -8.61 -1.88 -5.33
C THR A 38 -7.26 -2.22 -5.93
N LEU A 39 -6.81 -1.44 -6.89
CA LEU A 39 -5.44 -1.53 -7.39
C LEU A 39 -4.43 -0.81 -6.47
N ALA A 40 -4.88 -0.21 -5.36
CA ALA A 40 -4.00 0.50 -4.44
C ALA A 40 -2.85 -0.36 -3.91
N THR A 41 -3.14 -1.60 -3.49
CA THR A 41 -2.11 -2.53 -3.00
C THR A 41 -1.07 -2.86 -4.07
N LEU A 42 -1.46 -3.00 -5.33
CA LEU A 42 -0.52 -3.22 -6.44
C LEU A 42 0.49 -2.08 -6.57
N GLY A 43 0.01 -0.82 -6.49
CA GLY A 43 0.90 0.35 -6.52
C GLY A 43 1.87 0.36 -5.35
N ILE A 44 1.38 0.08 -4.13
CA ILE A 44 2.22 0.08 -2.93
C ILE A 44 3.28 -1.01 -3.01
N TYR A 45 2.93 -2.26 -3.38
CA TYR A 45 3.89 -3.34 -3.60
C TYR A 45 4.97 -2.94 -4.60
N LEU A 46 4.57 -2.36 -5.73
CA LEU A 46 5.49 -1.95 -6.77
C LEU A 46 6.42 -0.83 -6.29
N PHE A 47 5.88 0.22 -5.67
CA PHE A 47 6.69 1.37 -5.26
C PHE A 47 7.62 1.03 -4.10
N SER A 48 7.19 0.21 -3.14
CA SER A 48 8.03 -0.27 -2.04
C SER A 48 9.17 -1.16 -2.53
N ALA A 49 8.95 -1.90 -3.61
CA ALA A 49 9.99 -2.70 -4.22
C ALA A 49 10.93 -1.91 -5.15
N LEU A 50 10.47 -0.82 -5.77
CA LEU A 50 11.26 -0.04 -6.73
C LEU A 50 12.13 1.01 -6.06
N PHE A 51 11.63 1.68 -5.03
CA PHE A 51 12.27 2.84 -4.41
C PHE A 51 12.82 2.53 -3.02
N PRO A 52 13.80 3.34 -2.54
CA PRO A 52 14.18 3.34 -1.13
C PRO A 52 12.98 3.59 -0.22
N ILE A 53 12.99 2.96 0.96
CA ILE A 53 11.90 3.02 1.94
C ILE A 53 11.39 4.44 2.20
N ARG A 54 12.30 5.43 2.29
CA ARG A 54 11.94 6.84 2.53
C ARG A 54 11.06 7.41 1.41
N ILE A 55 11.30 7.04 0.14
CA ILE A 55 10.49 7.51 -0.99
C ILE A 55 9.15 6.77 -1.02
N SER A 56 9.15 5.45 -0.92
CA SER A 56 7.93 4.65 -1.01
C SER A 56 6.93 4.98 0.12
N VAL A 57 7.41 5.11 1.35
CA VAL A 57 6.57 5.51 2.48
C VAL A 57 6.05 6.93 2.32
N SER A 58 6.89 7.87 1.83
CA SER A 58 6.43 9.24 1.56
C SER A 58 5.35 9.29 0.48
N VAL A 59 5.44 8.47 -0.57
CA VAL A 59 4.40 8.34 -1.59
C VAL A 59 3.07 7.94 -0.95
N VAL A 60 3.07 6.94 -0.08
CA VAL A 60 1.86 6.47 0.61
C VAL A 60 1.29 7.54 1.54
N ILE A 61 2.15 8.23 2.31
CA ILE A 61 1.72 9.32 3.20
C ILE A 61 1.10 10.45 2.40
N VAL A 62 1.74 10.91 1.32
CA VAL A 62 1.21 11.97 0.46
C VAL A 62 -0.13 11.57 -0.15
N TYR A 63 -0.25 10.35 -0.67
CA TYR A 63 -1.51 9.80 -1.17
C TYR A 63 -2.63 9.88 -0.13
N ILE A 64 -2.38 9.42 1.11
CA ILE A 64 -3.37 9.46 2.18
C ILE A 64 -3.75 10.90 2.54
N LEU A 65 -2.77 11.80 2.65
CA LEU A 65 -3.02 13.22 2.94
C LEU A 65 -3.89 13.88 1.85
N LEU A 66 -3.59 13.60 0.58
CA LEU A 66 -4.42 14.10 -0.55
C LEU A 66 -5.86 13.62 -0.44
N GLY A 67 -6.07 12.36 -0.04
CA GLY A 67 -7.42 11.83 0.19
C GLY A 67 -8.13 12.48 1.38
N ILE A 68 -7.41 12.79 2.48
CA ILE A 68 -7.96 13.45 3.67
C ILE A 68 -8.46 14.86 3.35
N ILE A 69 -7.70 15.63 2.57
CA ILE A 69 -8.05 17.01 2.21
C ILE A 69 -9.19 17.10 1.17
N GLY A 70 -9.69 15.94 0.71
CA GLY A 70 -10.89 15.88 -0.13
C GLY A 70 -10.66 15.54 -1.60
N LEU A 71 -9.43 15.23 -2.03
CA LEU A 71 -9.21 14.73 -3.39
C LEU A 71 -9.80 13.31 -3.52
N PRO A 72 -10.53 13.00 -4.62
CA PRO A 72 -11.20 11.72 -4.83
C PRO A 72 -10.19 10.63 -5.25
N VAL A 73 -9.41 10.15 -4.27
CA VAL A 73 -8.28 9.23 -4.52
C VAL A 73 -8.44 7.87 -3.84
N PHE A 74 -9.41 7.71 -2.93
CA PHE A 74 -9.68 6.43 -2.29
C PHE A 74 -10.56 5.54 -3.18
N SER A 75 -10.82 4.32 -2.74
CA SER A 75 -11.63 3.34 -3.47
C SER A 75 -12.93 3.95 -4.02
N ASN A 76 -13.24 3.68 -5.28
CA ASN A 76 -14.39 4.24 -5.99
C ASN A 76 -14.39 5.79 -6.03
N PHE A 77 -13.21 6.39 -6.06
CA PHE A 77 -13.02 7.84 -6.08
C PHE A 77 -13.64 8.57 -4.88
N ASN A 78 -13.73 7.91 -3.74
CA ASN A 78 -14.10 8.52 -2.48
C ASN A 78 -12.98 9.40 -1.91
N SER A 79 -13.36 10.26 -0.97
CA SER A 79 -12.42 11.20 -0.31
C SER A 79 -12.88 11.62 1.08
N GLY A 80 -12.00 12.32 1.76
CA GLY A 80 -12.27 12.95 3.05
C GLY A 80 -11.98 12.05 4.24
N ILE A 81 -11.94 12.69 5.42
CA ILE A 81 -11.64 12.01 6.69
C ILE A 81 -12.71 10.97 7.06
N ALA A 82 -13.93 11.12 6.56
CA ALA A 82 -15.02 10.16 6.79
C ALA A 82 -14.70 8.76 6.27
N VAL A 83 -13.89 8.64 5.20
CA VAL A 83 -13.45 7.35 4.69
C VAL A 83 -12.49 6.66 5.66
N LEU A 84 -11.63 7.43 6.34
CA LEU A 84 -10.68 6.91 7.33
C LEU A 84 -11.33 6.51 8.64
N THR A 85 -12.38 7.20 9.02
CA THR A 85 -13.18 6.86 10.20
C THR A 85 -14.21 5.75 9.92
N GLY A 86 -14.48 5.47 8.66
CA GLY A 86 -15.35 4.40 8.21
C GLY A 86 -14.69 3.03 8.22
N VAL A 87 -15.43 2.01 7.80
CA VAL A 87 -15.03 0.58 7.84
C VAL A 87 -13.76 0.26 7.05
N THR A 88 -13.43 1.04 6.03
CA THR A 88 -12.23 0.86 5.18
C THR A 88 -11.00 1.59 5.69
N GLY A 89 -11.15 2.48 6.69
CA GLY A 89 -10.08 3.36 7.17
C GLY A 89 -8.85 2.62 7.68
N GLY A 90 -9.04 1.51 8.40
CA GLY A 90 -7.94 0.70 8.90
C GLY A 90 -7.07 0.10 7.79
N TYR A 91 -7.66 -0.24 6.65
CA TYR A 91 -6.91 -0.72 5.48
C TYR A 91 -6.10 0.42 4.84
N ILE A 92 -6.69 1.64 4.75
CA ILE A 92 -5.97 2.80 4.19
C ILE A 92 -4.80 3.20 5.10
N ILE A 93 -5.00 3.28 6.40
CA ILE A 93 -3.93 3.53 7.38
C ILE A 93 -2.90 2.40 7.35
N GLY A 94 -3.35 1.16 7.18
CA GLY A 94 -2.52 -0.03 7.07
C GLY A 94 -1.58 -0.03 5.86
N TYR A 95 -1.78 0.83 4.87
CA TYR A 95 -0.84 1.00 3.75
C TYR A 95 0.51 1.54 4.19
N ILE A 96 0.57 2.33 5.27
CA ILE A 96 1.84 2.85 5.80
C ILE A 96 2.72 1.71 6.35
N PRO A 97 2.25 0.90 7.31
CA PRO A 97 3.05 -0.23 7.80
C PRO A 97 3.30 -1.29 6.71
N LEU A 98 2.41 -1.48 5.75
CA LEU A 98 2.67 -2.32 4.58
C LEU A 98 3.93 -1.84 3.84
N ALA A 99 3.95 -0.57 3.41
CA ALA A 99 5.09 0.02 2.70
C ALA A 99 6.38 0.02 3.53
N LEU A 100 6.27 0.25 4.85
CA LEU A 100 7.40 0.20 5.78
C LEU A 100 8.02 -1.19 5.85
N ILE A 101 7.19 -2.21 6.11
CA ILE A 101 7.66 -3.60 6.27
C ILE A 101 8.30 -4.08 4.97
N GLU A 102 7.63 -3.90 3.84
CA GLU A 102 8.18 -4.26 2.53
C GLU A 102 9.49 -3.54 2.24
N GLY A 103 9.52 -2.20 2.39
CA GLY A 103 10.70 -1.40 2.12
C GLY A 103 11.89 -1.82 2.97
N ILE A 104 11.69 -2.00 4.29
CA ILE A 104 12.75 -2.46 5.20
C ILE A 104 13.27 -3.84 4.79
N LEU A 105 12.36 -4.79 4.60
CA LEU A 105 12.76 -6.18 4.36
C LEU A 105 13.42 -6.35 2.99
N ILE A 106 12.94 -5.63 1.96
CA ILE A 106 13.57 -5.62 0.64
C ILE A 106 14.96 -4.95 0.69
N GLU A 107 15.14 -3.88 1.47
CA GLU A 107 16.45 -3.25 1.63
C GLU A 107 17.44 -4.11 2.42
N VAL A 108 17.00 -4.79 3.46
CA VAL A 108 17.84 -5.67 4.28
C VAL A 108 18.31 -6.89 3.48
N PHE A 109 17.44 -7.46 2.66
CA PHE A 109 17.71 -8.67 1.87
C PHE A 109 18.03 -8.37 0.40
N LYS A 110 18.69 -7.27 0.13
CA LYS A 110 18.97 -6.53 -1.12
C LYS A 110 19.09 -7.35 -2.41
N ASP A 111 19.65 -8.54 -2.40
CA ASP A 111 20.06 -9.21 -3.64
C ASP A 111 19.27 -10.48 -3.96
N LYS A 112 18.34 -10.86 -3.08
CA LYS A 112 17.55 -12.07 -3.28
C LYS A 112 16.20 -11.73 -3.89
N LYS A 113 16.15 -11.61 -5.23
CA LYS A 113 14.91 -11.34 -5.98
C LYS A 113 13.74 -12.29 -5.62
N TRP A 114 14.04 -13.50 -5.21
CA TRP A 114 13.08 -14.50 -4.75
C TRP A 114 12.37 -14.15 -3.43
N THR A 115 12.92 -13.21 -2.65
CA THR A 115 12.33 -12.82 -1.37
C THR A 115 11.26 -11.73 -1.52
N TYR A 116 11.18 -11.05 -2.66
CA TYR A 116 10.20 -9.98 -2.87
C TYR A 116 8.76 -10.41 -2.59
N PRO A 117 8.26 -11.51 -3.20
CA PRO A 117 6.88 -11.93 -2.94
C PRO A 117 6.66 -12.33 -1.48
N ILE A 118 7.69 -12.84 -0.80
CA ILE A 118 7.59 -13.22 0.62
C ILE A 118 7.35 -11.96 1.47
N TRP A 119 8.11 -10.89 1.22
CA TRP A 119 7.98 -9.65 1.98
C TRP A 119 6.69 -8.90 1.67
N MET A 120 6.21 -8.96 0.44
CA MET A 120 4.88 -8.48 0.04
C MET A 120 3.77 -9.23 0.79
N ILE A 121 3.87 -10.56 0.90
CA ILE A 121 2.91 -11.38 1.67
C ILE A 121 2.94 -10.99 3.15
N VAL A 122 4.12 -10.85 3.77
CA VAL A 122 4.25 -10.44 5.19
C VAL A 122 3.59 -9.09 5.43
N GLY A 123 3.88 -8.10 4.57
CA GLY A 123 3.24 -6.79 4.66
C GLY A 123 1.72 -6.85 4.49
N THR A 124 1.23 -7.68 3.56
CA THR A 124 -0.21 -7.88 3.33
C THR A 124 -0.91 -8.52 4.53
N ILE A 125 -0.27 -9.47 5.21
CA ILE A 125 -0.83 -10.05 6.45
C ILE A 125 -1.03 -8.96 7.50
N VAL A 126 -0.03 -8.08 7.69
CA VAL A 126 -0.15 -6.96 8.64
C VAL A 126 -1.26 -5.99 8.22
N LEU A 127 -1.36 -5.68 6.92
CA LEU A 127 -2.45 -4.87 6.37
C LEU A 127 -3.82 -5.47 6.71
N TYR A 128 -4.01 -6.76 6.45
CA TYR A 128 -5.27 -7.43 6.73
C TYR A 128 -5.62 -7.45 8.22
N LEU A 129 -4.63 -7.68 9.09
CA LEU A 129 -4.83 -7.65 10.53
C LEU A 129 -5.29 -6.27 11.00
N LEU A 130 -4.56 -5.21 10.63
CA LEU A 130 -4.89 -3.84 11.03
C LEU A 130 -6.25 -3.39 10.47
N GLY A 131 -6.50 -3.69 9.20
CA GLY A 131 -7.78 -3.37 8.56
C GLY A 131 -8.96 -4.09 9.22
N SER A 132 -8.82 -5.38 9.52
CA SER A 132 -9.87 -6.18 10.15
C SER A 132 -10.12 -5.80 11.61
N ILE A 133 -9.06 -5.44 12.35
CA ILE A 133 -9.18 -4.93 13.72
C ILE A 133 -9.96 -3.61 13.73
N HIS A 134 -9.59 -2.67 12.86
CA HIS A 134 -10.29 -1.40 12.73
C HIS A 134 -11.76 -1.60 12.32
N PHE A 135 -12.03 -2.46 11.34
CA PHE A 135 -13.38 -2.80 10.92
C PHE A 135 -14.22 -3.33 12.08
N PHE A 136 -13.64 -4.21 12.90
CA PHE A 136 -14.33 -4.79 14.06
C PHE A 136 -14.77 -3.72 15.06
N PHE A 137 -13.90 -2.75 15.34
CA PHE A 137 -14.25 -1.66 16.25
C PHE A 137 -15.26 -0.67 15.66
N VAL A 138 -15.10 -0.31 14.38
CA VAL A 138 -16.02 0.64 13.71
C VAL A 138 -17.42 0.05 13.54
N ASN A 139 -17.52 -1.27 13.31
CA ASN A 139 -18.78 -1.97 13.16
C ASN A 139 -19.45 -2.32 14.50
N ASN A 140 -19.09 -1.62 15.60
CA ASN A 140 -19.61 -1.81 16.94
C ASN A 140 -19.61 -3.26 17.45
N GLN A 141 -18.65 -4.05 17.01
CA GLN A 141 -18.52 -5.47 17.37
C GLN A 141 -19.77 -6.32 17.04
N ALA A 142 -20.60 -5.84 16.11
CA ALA A 142 -21.85 -6.49 15.73
C ALA A 142 -21.65 -7.89 15.12
N THR A 143 -20.40 -8.23 14.76
CA THR A 143 -20.05 -9.51 14.13
C THR A 143 -18.78 -10.09 14.76
N THR A 144 -18.64 -11.41 14.69
CA THR A 144 -17.41 -12.07 15.17
C THR A 144 -16.21 -11.69 14.27
N PHE A 145 -15.03 -11.49 14.87
CA PHE A 145 -13.79 -11.19 14.13
C PHE A 145 -13.52 -12.18 12.99
N PHE A 146 -13.76 -13.48 13.23
CA PHE A 146 -13.62 -14.50 12.20
C PHE A 146 -14.58 -14.30 11.02
N HIS A 147 -15.80 -13.80 11.27
CA HIS A 147 -16.75 -13.47 10.20
C HIS A 147 -16.22 -12.32 9.34
N ILE A 148 -15.59 -11.31 9.95
CA ILE A 148 -14.96 -10.21 9.23
C ILE A 148 -13.84 -10.73 8.31
N LEU A 149 -12.96 -11.59 8.82
CA LEU A 149 -11.93 -12.21 7.98
C LEU A 149 -12.51 -12.98 6.80
N LYS A 150 -13.59 -13.75 7.05
CA LYS A 150 -14.23 -14.54 6.00
C LYS A 150 -14.86 -13.69 4.90
N VAL A 151 -15.46 -12.55 5.26
CA VAL A 151 -16.19 -11.69 4.30
C VAL A 151 -15.29 -10.63 3.69
N CYS A 152 -14.34 -10.08 4.46
CA CYS A 152 -13.51 -8.97 4.01
C CYS A 152 -12.15 -9.39 3.46
N VAL A 153 -11.56 -10.47 3.98
CA VAL A 153 -10.16 -10.85 3.62
C VAL A 153 -10.14 -12.00 2.63
N PHE A 154 -10.83 -13.10 2.90
CA PHE A 154 -10.73 -14.31 2.08
C PHE A 154 -11.05 -14.10 0.60
N PRO A 155 -12.06 -13.30 0.20
CA PRO A 155 -12.34 -13.05 -1.22
C PRO A 155 -11.23 -12.24 -1.92
N ILE A 156 -10.45 -11.46 -1.16
CA ILE A 156 -9.42 -10.57 -1.69
C ILE A 156 -8.08 -11.28 -1.87
N ILE A 157 -7.79 -12.31 -1.05
CA ILE A 157 -6.51 -13.04 -1.06
C ILE A 157 -6.09 -13.50 -2.46
N PRO A 158 -6.93 -14.19 -3.28
CA PRO A 158 -6.48 -14.65 -4.59
C PRO A 158 -6.06 -13.51 -5.51
N ILE A 159 -6.75 -12.39 -5.42
CA ILE A 159 -6.49 -11.20 -6.26
C ILE A 159 -5.21 -10.49 -5.79
N ASP A 160 -5.00 -10.36 -4.49
CA ASP A 160 -3.78 -9.77 -3.96
C ASP A 160 -2.55 -10.66 -4.23
N LEU A 161 -2.69 -11.99 -4.21
CA LEU A 161 -1.62 -12.89 -4.66
C LEU A 161 -1.26 -12.66 -6.13
N ALA A 162 -2.25 -12.49 -7.01
CA ALA A 162 -1.99 -12.14 -8.41
C ALA A 162 -1.27 -10.79 -8.55
N LYS A 163 -1.67 -9.78 -7.78
CA LYS A 163 -0.97 -8.48 -7.74
C LYS A 163 0.46 -8.60 -7.25
N ILE A 164 0.72 -9.42 -6.22
CA ILE A 164 2.06 -9.70 -5.71
C ILE A 164 2.94 -10.31 -6.80
N VAL A 165 2.42 -11.27 -7.57
CA VAL A 165 3.15 -11.86 -8.69
C VAL A 165 3.49 -10.78 -9.74
N ILE A 166 2.52 -9.99 -10.15
CA ILE A 166 2.71 -8.90 -11.12
C ILE A 166 3.73 -7.88 -10.60
N ALA A 167 3.58 -7.41 -9.36
CA ALA A 167 4.48 -6.46 -8.74
C ALA A 167 5.91 -7.02 -8.65
N THR A 168 6.07 -8.28 -8.28
CA THR A 168 7.37 -8.95 -8.21
C THR A 168 8.05 -9.00 -9.58
N LEU A 169 7.35 -9.44 -10.62
CA LEU A 169 7.90 -9.53 -11.99
C LEU A 169 8.32 -8.17 -12.52
N LEU A 170 7.49 -7.15 -12.30
CA LEU A 170 7.82 -5.77 -12.70
C LEU A 170 9.00 -5.22 -11.90
N SER A 171 9.03 -5.45 -10.58
CA SER A 171 10.10 -4.96 -9.72
C SER A 171 11.46 -5.56 -10.06
N ILE A 172 11.53 -6.84 -10.38
CA ILE A 172 12.77 -7.50 -10.79
C ILE A 172 13.37 -6.85 -12.04
N LYS A 173 12.52 -6.42 -12.97
CA LYS A 173 12.95 -5.77 -14.23
C LYS A 173 13.26 -4.28 -14.05
N LEU A 174 12.42 -3.56 -13.31
CA LEU A 174 12.46 -2.10 -13.23
C LEU A 174 13.40 -1.57 -12.15
N ARG A 175 13.54 -2.27 -11.01
CA ARG A 175 14.38 -1.78 -9.90
C ARG A 175 15.82 -1.45 -10.29
N PRO A 176 16.55 -2.27 -11.07
CA PRO A 176 17.92 -1.93 -11.48
C PRO A 176 18.00 -0.62 -12.27
N ILE A 177 16.98 -0.35 -13.11
CA ILE A 177 16.90 0.88 -13.92
C ILE A 177 16.62 2.08 -13.04
N VAL A 178 15.64 1.96 -12.13
CA VAL A 178 15.24 3.03 -11.19
C VAL A 178 16.40 3.39 -10.27
N MET A 179 17.05 2.38 -9.66
CA MET A 179 18.15 2.61 -8.72
C MET A 179 19.35 3.26 -9.40
N ARG A 180 19.67 2.90 -10.66
CA ARG A 180 20.74 3.55 -11.42
C ARG A 180 20.48 5.04 -11.69
N ASN A 181 19.23 5.45 -11.84
CA ASN A 181 18.86 6.84 -12.11
C ASN A 181 18.71 7.68 -10.83
N LEU A 182 18.55 7.02 -9.67
CA LEU A 182 18.42 7.67 -8.37
C LEU A 182 19.79 8.09 -7.80
N TYR A 183 20.79 7.28 -7.98
CA TYR A 183 22.16 7.47 -7.47
C TYR A 183 23.14 7.83 -8.60
#